data_58b71aeff5bb8a1f7dc3c2f2eae5721b
#
_entry.id   58b71aeff5bb8a1f7dc3c2f2eae5721b
#
_cell.length_a   1.000
_cell.length_b   1.000
_cell.length_c   1.000
_cell.angle_alpha   90.00
_cell.angle_beta   90.00
_cell.angle_gamma   90.00
#
_symmetry.space_group_name_H-M   'P 1'
#
loop_
_entity.id
_entity.type
_entity.pdbx_description
1 polymer ?
#
loop_
_entity_poly.entity_id
_entity_poly.type
_entity_poly.pdbx_seq_one_letter_code
_entity_poly.pdbx_strand_id
1 'polypeptide(L)'
;EMCIRDRLGTSPLSIDRAENRHKFSAMLDTLGIDQPRWAELTSMEEIDAFIAKVGFPILIRPSYVLSGAAMNVCHSKEQMIEFLNLAAKVSKEYPVVVSEFLQGAKEIEFDAVAMNGEVVEYAISEHIEFAGVHSGDATLVFPAQKIYFETARRIKKVSKMIAKELNISGPFNIQFLAKNNDVKVIECNLRASRSFPFVSKVLKRNFIETATRIMLDAPYTKPDKSAFDIDWIGVKASQFSFARLHKADPVLGVDMSSTGEVGCIGDDFNEALLSAMIAVGNRIPQKNVLVSSGAAKSKAELLEPCHMLAAKGYNIYGTAGTAKFLNENGISATAVCWPDEQGDLNIMDMFSKHVFELVVNIPKDHSKRELTNGYKIRRAAIDHNIPLITNARLASAFISAFCNMDEKDIQIKSWQAVSYTHLTLPTIRL
;
A
#
# COMPACT_ATOMS: atom_id res chain seq x y z
N GLU A 1 27.82 31.96 -26.92
CA GLU A 1 26.43 31.53 -27.18
C GLU A 1 26.04 30.57 -26.08
N MET A 2 25.27 31.10 -25.10
CA MET A 2 24.60 30.22 -24.13
C MET A 2 23.51 29.44 -24.87
N CYS A 3 23.70 28.13 -25.05
CA CYS A 3 22.62 27.26 -25.47
C CYS A 3 21.58 27.26 -24.34
N ILE A 4 20.58 28.12 -24.42
CA ILE A 4 19.39 28.06 -23.56
C ILE A 4 18.67 26.77 -23.94
N ARG A 5 18.82 25.73 -23.13
CA ARG A 5 18.01 24.52 -23.23
C ARG A 5 16.72 24.79 -22.48
N ASP A 6 15.64 24.93 -23.21
CA ASP A 6 14.32 25.03 -22.62
C ASP A 6 14.00 23.72 -21.90
N ARG A 7 13.33 23.83 -20.77
CA ARG A 7 12.83 22.71 -19.99
C ARG A 7 11.32 22.70 -20.08
N LEU A 8 10.79 21.58 -20.50
CA LEU A 8 9.35 21.37 -20.61
C LEU A 8 8.79 20.87 -19.27
N GLY A 9 7.54 21.24 -18.98
CA GLY A 9 6.84 20.81 -17.79
C GLY A 9 7.19 21.61 -16.53
N THR A 10 7.11 20.95 -15.38
CA THR A 10 7.31 21.58 -14.07
C THR A 10 8.75 22.01 -13.87
N SER A 11 8.97 23.19 -13.28
CA SER A 11 10.30 23.76 -13.09
C SER A 11 11.16 22.93 -12.13
N PRO A 12 12.50 22.89 -12.33
CA PRO A 12 13.41 22.21 -11.41
C PRO A 12 13.36 22.76 -9.98
N LEU A 13 13.08 24.05 -9.82
CA LEU A 13 12.92 24.67 -8.50
C LEU A 13 11.69 24.10 -7.75
N SER A 14 10.59 23.88 -8.47
CA SER A 14 9.40 23.25 -7.91
C SER A 14 9.65 21.77 -7.60
N ILE A 15 10.40 21.05 -8.44
CA ILE A 15 10.80 19.67 -8.18
C ILE A 15 11.65 19.59 -6.91
N ASP A 16 12.65 20.44 -6.76
CA ASP A 16 13.49 20.49 -5.55
C ASP A 16 12.67 20.83 -4.30
N ARG A 17 11.70 21.75 -4.40
CA ARG A 17 10.78 22.07 -3.29
C ARG A 17 9.89 20.91 -2.90
N ALA A 18 9.49 20.06 -3.82
CA ALA A 18 8.65 18.90 -3.56
C ALA A 18 9.45 17.71 -3.02
N GLU A 19 10.66 17.48 -3.55
CA GLU A 19 11.46 16.30 -3.19
C GLU A 19 12.34 16.51 -1.95
N ASN A 20 12.71 17.77 -1.65
CA ASN A 20 13.39 18.10 -0.41
C ASN A 20 12.39 18.09 0.75
N ARG A 21 12.52 17.14 1.66
CA ARG A 21 11.56 16.92 2.76
C ARG A 21 11.37 18.15 3.64
N HIS A 22 12.45 18.85 3.98
CA HIS A 22 12.39 20.07 4.77
C HIS A 22 11.59 21.17 4.03
N LYS A 23 11.96 21.46 2.76
CA LYS A 23 11.30 22.49 1.96
C LYS A 23 9.83 22.18 1.73
N PHE A 24 9.51 20.92 1.47
CA PHE A 24 8.13 20.48 1.26
C PHE A 24 7.29 20.62 2.53
N SER A 25 7.80 20.14 3.67
CA SER A 25 7.10 20.26 4.95
C SER A 25 6.90 21.72 5.37
N ALA A 26 7.90 22.59 5.21
CA ALA A 26 7.77 24.02 5.48
C ALA A 26 6.73 24.69 4.55
N MET A 27 6.65 24.29 3.29
CA MET A 27 5.62 24.75 2.36
C MET A 27 4.22 24.33 2.82
N LEU A 28 4.03 23.07 3.24
CA LEU A 28 2.74 22.59 3.76
C LEU A 28 2.31 23.37 5.00
N ASP A 29 3.23 23.64 5.93
CA ASP A 29 2.95 24.45 7.12
C ASP A 29 2.53 25.87 6.75
N THR A 30 3.20 26.50 5.77
CA THR A 30 2.83 27.83 5.26
C THR A 30 1.43 27.86 4.61
N LEU A 31 1.05 26.79 3.93
CA LEU A 31 -0.27 26.63 3.31
C LEU A 31 -1.36 26.20 4.32
N GLY A 32 -1.02 25.91 5.57
CA GLY A 32 -1.93 25.36 6.56
C GLY A 32 -2.48 23.98 6.19
N ILE A 33 -1.67 23.18 5.47
CA ILE A 33 -2.00 21.82 5.06
C ILE A 33 -1.46 20.84 6.11
N ASP A 34 -2.33 19.95 6.58
CA ASP A 34 -2.02 18.99 7.61
C ASP A 34 -1.03 17.92 7.11
N GLN A 35 -0.05 17.60 7.93
CA GLN A 35 0.97 16.57 7.71
C GLN A 35 1.32 15.86 9.03
N PRO A 36 1.93 14.66 9.04
CA PRO A 36 2.49 14.08 10.25
C PRO A 36 3.45 15.06 10.91
N ARG A 37 3.43 15.15 12.24
CA ARG A 37 4.39 15.99 12.97
C ARG A 37 5.81 15.58 12.58
N TRP A 38 6.67 16.54 12.33
CA TRP A 38 8.00 16.32 11.80
C TRP A 38 9.02 17.24 12.46
N ALA A 39 10.28 16.84 12.42
CA ALA A 39 11.40 17.70 12.78
C ALA A 39 12.65 17.26 12.00
N GLU A 40 13.48 18.24 11.69
CA GLU A 40 14.85 18.01 11.24
C GLU A 40 15.72 18.00 12.49
N LEU A 41 16.42 16.92 12.75
CA LEU A 41 17.11 16.70 14.00
C LEU A 41 18.61 16.61 13.78
N THR A 42 19.34 17.41 14.53
CA THR A 42 20.81 17.51 14.48
C THR A 42 21.48 17.05 15.76
N SER A 43 20.73 16.90 16.87
CA SER A 43 21.23 16.45 18.16
C SER A 43 20.32 15.42 18.83
N MET A 44 20.88 14.66 19.76
CA MET A 44 20.11 13.66 20.53
C MET A 44 19.09 14.32 21.46
N GLU A 45 19.38 15.51 21.99
CA GLU A 45 18.48 16.28 22.83
C GLU A 45 17.24 16.72 22.12
N GLU A 46 17.38 17.15 20.83
CA GLU A 46 16.24 17.49 19.98
C GLU A 46 15.38 16.26 19.66
N ILE A 47 16.02 15.11 19.44
CA ILE A 47 15.33 13.82 19.23
C ILE A 47 14.51 13.44 20.45
N ASP A 48 15.09 13.52 21.64
CA ASP A 48 14.39 13.19 22.89
C ASP A 48 13.22 14.13 23.14
N ALA A 49 13.38 15.42 22.86
CA ALA A 49 12.28 16.40 22.94
C ALA A 49 11.16 16.11 21.93
N PHE A 50 11.50 15.71 20.72
CA PHE A 50 10.51 15.31 19.70
C PHE A 50 9.74 14.06 20.12
N ILE A 51 10.46 13.01 20.60
CA ILE A 51 9.83 11.77 21.08
C ILE A 51 8.92 12.04 22.28
N ALA A 52 9.33 12.89 23.22
CA ALA A 52 8.47 13.27 24.34
C ALA A 52 7.14 13.91 23.88
N LYS A 53 7.15 14.59 22.73
CA LYS A 53 5.96 15.25 22.15
C LYS A 53 5.08 14.31 21.35
N VAL A 54 5.65 13.35 20.59
CA VAL A 54 4.89 12.53 19.62
C VAL A 54 4.73 11.08 20.07
N GLY A 55 5.65 10.55 20.89
CA GLY A 55 5.72 9.13 21.25
C GLY A 55 6.28 8.25 20.15
N PHE A 56 6.34 6.95 20.40
CA PHE A 56 6.63 5.93 19.40
C PHE A 56 5.32 5.35 18.85
N PRO A 57 5.33 4.82 17.60
CA PRO A 57 6.47 4.74 16.68
C PRO A 57 6.74 6.05 15.93
N ILE A 58 7.98 6.22 15.51
CA ILE A 58 8.46 7.30 14.65
C ILE A 58 9.06 6.75 13.36
N LEU A 59 9.04 7.56 12.31
CA LEU A 59 9.63 7.23 11.02
C LEU A 59 10.87 8.09 10.78
N ILE A 60 12.00 7.43 10.53
CA ILE A 60 13.25 8.06 10.13
C ILE A 60 13.32 8.10 8.61
N ARG A 61 13.60 9.28 8.05
CA ARG A 61 13.69 9.53 6.61
C ARG A 61 14.97 10.27 6.29
N PRO A 62 15.96 9.64 5.64
CA PRO A 62 17.06 10.38 5.03
C PRO A 62 16.52 11.29 3.92
N SER A 63 17.12 12.49 3.76
CA SER A 63 16.79 13.37 2.63
C SER A 63 17.37 12.81 1.32
N TYR A 64 16.65 13.01 0.22
CA TYR A 64 17.05 12.58 -1.14
C TYR A 64 17.30 11.08 -1.34
N VAL A 65 16.58 10.22 -0.64
CA VAL A 65 16.65 8.77 -0.83
C VAL A 65 15.49 8.30 -1.70
N LEU A 66 15.81 7.50 -2.72
CA LEU A 66 14.85 6.92 -3.65
C LEU A 66 14.26 5.61 -3.09
N SER A 67 12.98 5.37 -3.36
CA SER A 67 12.29 4.10 -3.09
C SER A 67 12.28 3.66 -1.62
N GLY A 68 12.30 4.63 -0.69
CA GLY A 68 12.27 4.33 0.75
C GLY A 68 13.57 3.77 1.33
N ALA A 69 14.65 3.70 0.55
CA ALA A 69 15.92 3.14 1.02
C ALA A 69 16.39 3.83 2.30
N ALA A 70 16.77 3.04 3.31
CA ALA A 70 17.13 3.49 4.65
C ALA A 70 16.02 4.25 5.42
N MET A 71 14.77 4.25 4.95
CA MET A 71 13.62 4.64 5.77
C MET A 71 13.31 3.51 6.75
N ASN A 72 13.06 3.87 8.01
CA ASN A 72 12.78 2.88 9.04
C ASN A 72 11.74 3.39 10.04
N VAL A 73 10.83 2.49 10.43
CA VAL A 73 9.88 2.74 11.51
C VAL A 73 10.51 2.24 12.81
N CYS A 74 10.73 3.15 13.75
CA CYS A 74 11.32 2.85 15.05
C CYS A 74 10.23 2.75 16.11
N HIS A 75 10.25 1.66 16.85
CA HIS A 75 9.32 1.41 17.95
C HIS A 75 9.95 1.62 19.32
N SER A 76 11.26 1.84 19.39
CA SER A 76 12.00 2.16 20.62
C SER A 76 13.19 3.08 20.33
N LYS A 77 13.74 3.63 21.40
CA LYS A 77 14.92 4.52 21.33
C LYS A 77 16.15 3.75 20.83
N GLU A 78 16.31 2.50 21.21
CA GLU A 78 17.43 1.65 20.81
C GLU A 78 17.42 1.42 19.29
N GLN A 79 16.26 1.04 18.74
CA GLN A 79 16.09 0.89 17.29
C GLN A 79 16.36 2.19 16.54
N MET A 80 15.88 3.30 17.09
CA MET A 80 16.11 4.61 16.50
C MET A 80 17.60 4.94 16.41
N ILE A 81 18.39 4.72 17.47
CA ILE A 81 19.84 4.97 17.46
C ILE A 81 20.55 4.10 16.42
N GLU A 82 20.16 2.82 16.31
CA GLU A 82 20.69 1.90 15.30
C GLU A 82 20.43 2.41 13.87
N PHE A 83 19.18 2.80 13.59
CA PHE A 83 18.80 3.30 12.26
C PHE A 83 19.37 4.68 11.94
N LEU A 84 19.52 5.57 12.92
CA LEU A 84 20.21 6.85 12.70
C LEU A 84 21.68 6.63 12.32
N ASN A 85 22.37 5.69 12.95
CA ASN A 85 23.72 5.33 12.58
C ASN A 85 23.82 4.74 11.17
N LEU A 86 22.80 4.00 10.73
CA LEU A 86 22.72 3.48 9.38
C LEU A 86 22.44 4.60 8.36
N ALA A 87 21.46 5.46 8.64
CA ALA A 87 21.10 6.60 7.82
C ALA A 87 22.27 7.58 7.61
N ALA A 88 23.04 7.86 8.66
CA ALA A 88 24.23 8.71 8.57
C ALA A 88 25.35 8.12 7.69
N LYS A 89 25.41 6.80 7.50
CA LYS A 89 26.33 6.15 6.58
C LYS A 89 25.89 6.30 5.11
N VAL A 90 24.58 6.33 4.87
CA VAL A 90 23.99 6.43 3.53
C VAL A 90 23.91 7.87 3.04
N SER A 91 23.63 8.81 3.94
CA SER A 91 23.47 10.25 3.62
C SER A 91 24.37 11.10 4.50
N LYS A 92 25.63 11.25 4.10
CA LYS A 92 26.64 12.02 4.85
C LYS A 92 26.46 13.54 4.77
N GLU A 93 25.76 14.03 3.75
CA GLU A 93 25.68 15.47 3.42
C GLU A 93 24.31 16.09 3.77
N TYR A 94 23.31 15.28 4.11
CA TYR A 94 21.95 15.77 4.31
C TYR A 94 21.40 15.37 5.68
N PRO A 95 20.69 16.27 6.35
CA PRO A 95 20.08 15.98 7.63
C PRO A 95 19.00 14.88 7.52
N VAL A 96 18.77 14.21 8.62
CA VAL A 96 17.74 13.19 8.76
C VAL A 96 16.46 13.84 9.27
N VAL A 97 15.37 13.65 8.57
CA VAL A 97 14.04 14.08 8.99
C VAL A 97 13.37 12.94 9.76
N VAL A 98 12.87 13.24 10.94
CA VAL A 98 12.08 12.33 11.77
C VAL A 98 10.63 12.79 11.76
N SER A 99 9.71 11.86 11.62
CA SER A 99 8.28 12.17 11.66
C SER A 99 7.49 11.17 12.50
N GLU A 100 6.35 11.62 13.00
CA GLU A 100 5.33 10.78 13.61
C GLU A 100 4.88 9.70 12.63
N PHE A 101 4.76 8.45 13.09
CA PHE A 101 4.21 7.35 12.30
C PHE A 101 2.77 7.05 12.72
N LEU A 102 1.82 7.29 11.82
CA LEU A 102 0.39 7.17 12.09
C LEU A 102 -0.09 5.73 11.90
N GLN A 103 -0.05 4.95 12.97
CA GLN A 103 -0.52 3.57 12.94
C GLN A 103 -2.01 3.44 12.61
N GLY A 104 -2.30 2.52 11.69
CA GLY A 104 -3.66 2.16 11.32
C GLY A 104 -4.40 3.25 10.55
N ALA A 105 -3.69 4.22 9.99
CA ALA A 105 -4.22 5.12 8.98
C ALA A 105 -4.35 4.39 7.63
N LYS A 106 -5.30 4.81 6.81
CA LYS A 106 -5.37 4.43 5.40
C LYS A 106 -4.35 5.23 4.61
N GLU A 107 -3.77 4.62 3.61
CA GLU A 107 -2.96 5.32 2.63
C GLU A 107 -3.74 5.47 1.32
N ILE A 108 -3.69 6.67 0.74
CA ILE A 108 -4.49 7.05 -0.42
C ILE A 108 -3.58 7.79 -1.38
N GLU A 109 -3.65 7.43 -2.66
CA GLU A 109 -2.90 8.09 -3.71
C GLU A 109 -3.80 9.00 -4.54
N PHE A 110 -3.25 10.13 -4.93
CA PHE A 110 -3.82 11.07 -5.87
C PHE A 110 -2.88 11.19 -7.06
N ASP A 111 -3.19 10.45 -8.11
CA ASP A 111 -2.49 10.54 -9.39
C ASP A 111 -3.16 11.57 -10.27
N ALA A 112 -2.42 12.53 -10.80
CA ALA A 112 -3.02 13.64 -11.52
C ALA A 112 -2.11 14.24 -12.59
N VAL A 113 -2.73 14.98 -13.48
CA VAL A 113 -2.08 15.85 -14.46
C VAL A 113 -2.53 17.28 -14.21
N ALA A 114 -1.59 18.22 -14.19
CA ALA A 114 -1.88 19.63 -14.06
C ALA A 114 -1.27 20.45 -15.21
N MET A 115 -1.83 21.61 -15.45
CA MET A 115 -1.35 22.64 -16.39
C MET A 115 -1.28 23.97 -15.67
N ASN A 116 -0.10 24.55 -15.55
CA ASN A 116 0.15 25.83 -14.88
C ASN A 116 -0.50 25.90 -13.48
N GLY A 117 -0.36 24.83 -12.70
CA GLY A 117 -0.91 24.71 -11.35
C GLY A 117 -2.40 24.36 -11.27
N GLU A 118 -3.10 24.23 -12.38
CA GLU A 118 -4.49 23.79 -12.40
C GLU A 118 -4.59 22.28 -12.69
N VAL A 119 -5.26 21.55 -11.81
CA VAL A 119 -5.48 20.10 -11.99
C VAL A 119 -6.47 19.88 -13.12
N VAL A 120 -6.01 19.18 -14.17
CA VAL A 120 -6.77 18.89 -15.39
C VAL A 120 -7.54 17.58 -15.25
N GLU A 121 -6.85 16.52 -14.83
CA GLU A 121 -7.46 15.22 -14.57
C GLU A 121 -6.80 14.54 -13.36
N TYR A 122 -7.52 13.65 -12.70
CA TYR A 122 -7.04 12.96 -11.51
C TYR A 122 -7.73 11.63 -11.27
N ALA A 123 -7.05 10.78 -10.50
CA ALA A 123 -7.57 9.53 -9.96
C ALA A 123 -7.25 9.45 -8.46
N ILE A 124 -8.21 8.97 -7.66
CA ILE A 124 -8.02 8.69 -6.23
C ILE A 124 -8.11 7.18 -6.03
N SER A 125 -6.99 6.55 -5.72
CA SER A 125 -6.89 5.13 -5.36
C SER A 125 -6.55 4.96 -3.88
N GLU A 126 -6.94 3.84 -3.29
CA GLU A 126 -6.58 3.52 -1.90
C GLU A 126 -5.76 2.24 -1.82
N HIS A 127 -4.88 2.16 -0.83
CA HIS A 127 -4.23 0.91 -0.45
C HIS A 127 -5.21 0.04 0.34
N ILE A 128 -5.23 -1.26 0.04
CA ILE A 128 -5.98 -2.23 0.84
C ILE A 128 -5.33 -2.35 2.21
N GLU A 129 -4.01 -2.35 2.27
CA GLU A 129 -3.21 -2.39 3.48
C GLU A 129 -3.33 -1.08 4.29
N PHE A 130 -2.99 -1.14 5.58
CA PHE A 130 -2.76 0.08 6.34
C PHE A 130 -1.43 0.73 5.93
N ALA A 131 -1.31 2.04 6.18
CA ALA A 131 -0.10 2.80 6.00
C ALA A 131 1.11 2.14 6.68
N GLY A 132 2.25 2.20 5.98
CA GLY A 132 3.50 1.55 6.37
C GLY A 132 3.96 0.44 5.43
N VAL A 133 3.20 0.18 4.37
CA VAL A 133 3.65 -0.60 3.20
C VAL A 133 3.96 0.38 2.08
N HIS A 134 5.15 0.27 1.47
CA HIS A 134 5.54 1.15 0.37
C HIS A 134 4.50 1.11 -0.76
N SER A 135 4.19 2.25 -1.37
CA SER A 135 3.14 2.37 -2.40
C SER A 135 3.38 1.47 -3.63
N GLY A 136 4.64 1.21 -3.96
CA GLY A 136 5.01 0.23 -5.00
C GLY A 136 4.66 -1.21 -4.64
N ASP A 137 4.60 -1.55 -3.35
CA ASP A 137 4.35 -2.89 -2.84
C ASP A 137 2.88 -3.12 -2.49
N ALA A 138 2.16 -2.06 -2.15
CA ALA A 138 0.78 -2.12 -1.71
C ALA A 138 -0.17 -2.59 -2.81
N THR A 139 -1.24 -3.24 -2.39
CA THR A 139 -2.37 -3.59 -3.25
C THR A 139 -3.28 -2.38 -3.37
N LEU A 140 -3.37 -1.79 -4.57
CA LEU A 140 -4.21 -0.62 -4.84
C LEU A 140 -5.56 -1.02 -5.42
N VAL A 141 -6.60 -0.34 -4.97
CA VAL A 141 -7.93 -0.39 -5.60
C VAL A 141 -8.30 0.98 -6.16
N PHE A 142 -8.82 0.98 -7.37
CA PHE A 142 -9.33 2.18 -8.04
C PHE A 142 -10.66 1.89 -8.75
N PRO A 143 -11.69 2.75 -8.59
CA PRO A 143 -11.77 3.87 -7.64
C PRO A 143 -11.67 3.43 -6.17
N ALA A 144 -11.22 4.34 -5.29
CA ALA A 144 -11.17 4.07 -3.85
C ALA A 144 -12.55 3.64 -3.33
N GLN A 145 -12.61 2.51 -2.59
CA GLN A 145 -13.85 1.85 -2.19
C GLN A 145 -14.28 2.13 -0.76
N LYS A 146 -13.31 2.33 0.14
CA LYS A 146 -13.54 2.41 1.58
C LYS A 146 -13.05 3.73 2.18
N ILE A 147 -13.21 4.84 1.46
CA ILE A 147 -12.95 6.20 1.95
C ILE A 147 -14.26 6.98 2.06
N TYR A 148 -14.34 7.90 3.01
CA TYR A 148 -15.47 8.79 3.11
C TYR A 148 -15.45 9.82 1.97
N PHE A 149 -16.63 10.22 1.52
CA PHE A 149 -16.77 11.27 0.50
C PHE A 149 -16.06 12.56 0.92
N GLU A 150 -16.17 12.92 2.21
CA GLU A 150 -15.47 14.09 2.75
C GLU A 150 -13.94 13.96 2.69
N THR A 151 -13.40 12.75 2.91
CA THR A 151 -11.98 12.48 2.73
C THR A 151 -11.55 12.74 1.29
N ALA A 152 -12.26 12.22 0.30
CA ALA A 152 -11.97 12.44 -1.11
C ALA A 152 -12.04 13.92 -1.49
N ARG A 153 -13.04 14.67 -0.94
CA ARG A 153 -13.19 16.10 -1.15
C ARG A 153 -12.01 16.90 -0.58
N ARG A 154 -11.54 16.55 0.62
CA ARG A 154 -10.37 17.17 1.26
C ARG A 154 -9.09 16.88 0.48
N ILE A 155 -8.86 15.64 0.07
CA ILE A 155 -7.72 15.25 -0.78
C ILE A 155 -7.69 16.09 -2.04
N LYS A 156 -8.80 16.18 -2.77
CA LYS A 156 -8.91 16.99 -3.98
C LYS A 156 -8.61 18.47 -3.73
N LYS A 157 -9.11 19.04 -2.62
CA LYS A 157 -8.85 20.44 -2.25
C LYS A 157 -7.37 20.67 -1.99
N VAL A 158 -6.75 19.83 -1.16
CA VAL A 158 -5.32 19.93 -0.79
C VAL A 158 -4.44 19.76 -2.02
N SER A 159 -4.73 18.77 -2.87
CA SER A 159 -3.97 18.53 -4.10
C SER A 159 -4.00 19.74 -5.05
N LYS A 160 -5.13 20.42 -5.17
CA LYS A 160 -5.22 21.65 -5.95
C LYS A 160 -4.39 22.79 -5.35
N MET A 161 -4.34 22.92 -4.02
CA MET A 161 -3.52 23.94 -3.35
C MET A 161 -2.03 23.67 -3.61
N ILE A 162 -1.57 22.43 -3.48
CA ILE A 162 -0.19 22.03 -3.74
C ILE A 162 0.17 22.24 -5.23
N ALA A 163 -0.70 21.79 -6.14
CA ALA A 163 -0.47 21.96 -7.58
C ALA A 163 -0.30 23.43 -7.97
N LYS A 164 -1.11 24.31 -7.40
CA LYS A 164 -1.05 25.76 -7.63
C LYS A 164 0.23 26.36 -7.05
N GLU A 165 0.59 26.04 -5.81
CA GLU A 165 1.78 26.56 -5.13
C GLU A 165 3.08 26.15 -5.84
N LEU A 166 3.15 24.93 -6.33
CA LEU A 166 4.30 24.43 -7.08
C LEU A 166 4.25 24.75 -8.58
N ASN A 167 3.18 25.41 -9.06
CA ASN A 167 2.93 25.71 -10.47
C ASN A 167 3.18 24.47 -11.36
N ILE A 168 2.55 23.35 -11.02
CA ILE A 168 2.78 22.07 -11.69
C ILE A 168 2.27 22.11 -13.13
N SER A 169 3.12 21.68 -14.07
CA SER A 169 2.74 21.42 -15.46
C SER A 169 3.26 20.04 -15.86
N GLY A 170 2.34 19.07 -15.98
CA GLY A 170 2.66 17.66 -16.25
C GLY A 170 2.11 16.70 -15.19
N PRO A 171 2.65 15.48 -15.12
CA PRO A 171 2.18 14.45 -14.21
C PRO A 171 2.70 14.68 -12.79
N PHE A 172 1.88 14.35 -11.80
CA PHE A 172 2.27 14.35 -10.40
C PHE A 172 1.45 13.35 -9.59
N ASN A 173 2.01 12.94 -8.47
CA ASN A 173 1.37 12.06 -7.50
C ASN A 173 1.51 12.65 -6.11
N ILE A 174 0.44 12.60 -5.32
CA ILE A 174 0.47 12.97 -3.90
C ILE A 174 -0.02 11.78 -3.08
N GLN A 175 0.72 11.45 -2.02
CA GLN A 175 0.35 10.41 -1.07
C GLN A 175 -0.22 11.04 0.19
N PHE A 176 -1.32 10.47 0.66
CA PHE A 176 -2.07 10.93 1.82
C PHE A 176 -2.25 9.83 2.84
N LEU A 177 -2.26 10.20 4.12
CA LEU A 177 -2.79 9.38 5.20
C LEU A 177 -4.17 9.88 5.59
N ALA A 178 -5.10 8.96 5.80
CA ALA A 178 -6.42 9.28 6.30
C ALA A 178 -6.78 8.41 7.51
N LYS A 179 -7.20 9.07 8.59
CA LYS A 179 -7.77 8.40 9.76
C LYS A 179 -9.05 9.12 10.14
N ASN A 180 -10.18 8.40 10.05
CA ASN A 180 -11.51 9.00 10.02
C ASN A 180 -11.59 10.02 8.85
N ASN A 181 -11.84 11.30 9.10
CA ASN A 181 -11.79 12.35 8.08
C ASN A 181 -10.56 13.26 8.18
N ASP A 182 -9.62 12.94 9.08
CA ASP A 182 -8.34 13.65 9.14
C ASP A 182 -7.45 13.18 8.01
N VAL A 183 -7.05 14.13 7.16
CA VAL A 183 -6.23 13.88 5.98
C VAL A 183 -4.89 14.59 6.16
N LYS A 184 -3.80 13.84 6.03
CA LYS A 184 -2.43 14.34 6.14
C LYS A 184 -1.65 14.02 4.89
N VAL A 185 -0.86 14.97 4.41
CA VAL A 185 0.03 14.78 3.25
C VAL A 185 1.31 14.08 3.70
N ILE A 186 1.75 13.05 2.96
CA ILE A 186 3.05 12.40 3.18
C ILE A 186 4.10 12.99 2.24
N GLU A 187 3.81 12.99 0.93
CA GLU A 187 4.76 13.42 -0.09
C GLU A 187 4.06 13.82 -1.38
N CYS A 188 4.78 14.59 -2.20
CA CYS A 188 4.37 14.96 -3.55
C CYS A 188 5.51 14.65 -4.51
N ASN A 189 5.24 13.78 -5.48
CA ASN A 189 6.17 13.40 -6.52
C ASN A 189 5.82 14.11 -7.83
N LEU A 190 6.69 14.97 -8.36
CA LEU A 190 6.46 15.73 -9.60
C LEU A 190 6.86 14.92 -10.84
N ARG A 191 6.37 13.71 -10.90
CA ARG A 191 6.59 12.73 -11.98
C ARG A 191 5.42 11.76 -12.02
N ALA A 192 5.34 10.98 -13.10
CA ALA A 192 4.43 9.84 -13.13
C ALA A 192 4.79 8.81 -12.06
N SER A 193 3.81 8.34 -11.30
CA SER A 193 3.95 7.26 -10.34
C SER A 193 3.87 5.90 -11.05
N ARG A 194 4.16 4.81 -10.34
CA ARG A 194 3.96 3.45 -10.87
C ARG A 194 2.47 3.12 -11.06
N SER A 195 1.58 3.78 -10.34
CA SER A 195 0.12 3.63 -10.49
C SER A 195 -0.46 4.34 -11.72
N PHE A 196 0.25 5.29 -12.36
CA PHE A 196 -0.25 6.01 -13.54
C PHE A 196 -0.72 5.11 -14.69
N PRO A 197 0.05 4.08 -15.14
CA PRO A 197 -0.42 3.18 -16.18
C PRO A 197 -1.67 2.41 -15.78
N PHE A 198 -1.76 2.01 -14.50
CA PHE A 198 -2.91 1.30 -13.95
C PHE A 198 -4.17 2.18 -13.96
N VAL A 199 -4.12 3.36 -13.32
CA VAL A 199 -5.29 4.26 -13.28
C VAL A 199 -5.69 4.76 -14.67
N SER A 200 -4.72 4.99 -15.57
CA SER A 200 -4.97 5.36 -16.97
C SER A 200 -5.77 4.29 -17.71
N LYS A 201 -5.43 3.02 -17.50
CA LYS A 201 -6.16 1.89 -18.10
C LYS A 201 -7.56 1.76 -17.50
N VAL A 202 -7.69 1.83 -16.16
CA VAL A 202 -8.99 1.70 -15.51
C VAL A 202 -9.95 2.82 -15.92
N LEU A 203 -9.48 4.07 -16.00
CA LEU A 203 -10.29 5.21 -16.46
C LEU A 203 -10.50 5.25 -17.99
N LYS A 204 -9.80 4.41 -18.76
CA LYS A 204 -9.77 4.50 -20.23
C LYS A 204 -9.28 5.85 -20.74
N ARG A 205 -8.37 6.48 -20.01
CA ARG A 205 -7.73 7.75 -20.36
C ARG A 205 -6.23 7.66 -20.17
N ASN A 206 -5.50 8.09 -21.17
CA ASN A 206 -4.03 8.04 -21.12
C ASN A 206 -3.49 9.31 -20.44
N PHE A 207 -3.28 9.26 -19.12
CA PHE A 207 -2.74 10.36 -18.33
C PHE A 207 -1.36 10.80 -18.82
N ILE A 208 -0.54 9.85 -19.30
CA ILE A 208 0.79 10.18 -19.83
C ILE A 208 0.68 10.98 -21.13
N GLU A 209 -0.26 10.62 -22.01
CA GLU A 209 -0.52 11.38 -23.24
C GLU A 209 -0.99 12.79 -22.91
N THR A 210 -1.96 12.93 -22.00
CA THR A 210 -2.45 14.25 -21.56
C THR A 210 -1.30 15.09 -20.99
N ALA A 211 -0.48 14.50 -20.10
CA ALA A 211 0.67 15.18 -19.51
C ALA A 211 1.70 15.62 -20.58
N THR A 212 2.02 14.73 -21.52
CA THR A 212 2.96 15.03 -22.61
C THR A 212 2.46 16.16 -23.49
N ARG A 213 1.18 16.15 -23.88
CA ARG A 213 0.58 17.21 -24.68
C ARG A 213 0.62 18.56 -23.96
N ILE A 214 0.30 18.57 -22.65
CA ILE A 214 0.38 19.77 -21.82
C ILE A 214 1.82 20.32 -21.76
N MET A 215 2.81 19.46 -21.53
CA MET A 215 4.22 19.86 -21.49
C MET A 215 4.75 20.40 -22.84
N LEU A 216 4.11 20.01 -23.93
CA LEU A 216 4.46 20.44 -25.30
C LEU A 216 3.57 21.60 -25.82
N ASP A 217 2.71 22.18 -24.98
CA ASP A 217 1.68 23.15 -25.37
C ASP A 217 0.81 22.69 -26.57
N ALA A 218 0.61 21.36 -26.68
CA ALA A 218 -0.19 20.75 -27.72
C ALA A 218 -1.64 20.59 -27.27
N PRO A 219 -2.60 20.64 -28.21
CA PRO A 219 -4.02 20.42 -27.90
C PRO A 219 -4.24 19.07 -27.23
N TYR A 220 -5.06 19.02 -26.19
CA TYR A 220 -5.47 17.81 -25.50
C TYR A 220 -6.99 17.78 -25.28
N THR A 221 -7.54 16.57 -25.15
CA THR A 221 -8.96 16.40 -24.87
C THR A 221 -9.22 16.53 -23.37
N LYS A 222 -10.10 17.45 -22.98
CA LYS A 222 -10.52 17.58 -21.58
C LYS A 222 -11.22 16.31 -21.11
N PRO A 223 -11.07 15.91 -19.82
CA PRO A 223 -11.83 14.80 -19.26
C PRO A 223 -13.33 15.03 -19.36
N ASP A 224 -14.03 14.04 -19.88
CA ASP A 224 -15.49 13.99 -19.98
C ASP A 224 -16.13 13.06 -18.94
N LYS A 225 -15.28 12.23 -18.27
CA LYS A 225 -15.69 11.27 -17.25
C LYS A 225 -14.89 11.41 -15.98
N SER A 226 -15.50 11.03 -14.88
CA SER A 226 -14.90 10.93 -13.56
C SER A 226 -14.85 9.46 -13.11
N ALA A 227 -14.23 9.20 -11.96
CA ALA A 227 -14.24 7.88 -11.35
C ALA A 227 -15.64 7.37 -10.98
N PHE A 228 -16.64 8.24 -10.91
CA PHE A 228 -18.04 7.88 -10.63
C PHE A 228 -18.80 7.43 -11.90
N ASP A 229 -18.20 7.60 -13.07
CA ASP A 229 -18.84 7.28 -14.36
C ASP A 229 -18.38 5.92 -14.91
N ILE A 230 -17.66 5.14 -14.12
CA ILE A 230 -17.20 3.79 -14.47
C ILE A 230 -17.93 2.73 -13.63
N ASP A 231 -18.34 1.64 -14.28
CA ASP A 231 -19.12 0.54 -13.66
C ASP A 231 -18.25 -0.69 -13.36
N TRP A 232 -16.95 -0.52 -13.27
CA TRP A 232 -16.00 -1.57 -12.94
C TRP A 232 -14.97 -1.08 -11.93
N ILE A 233 -14.27 -2.03 -11.33
CA ILE A 233 -13.22 -1.77 -10.35
C ILE A 233 -11.90 -2.33 -10.87
N GLY A 234 -10.83 -1.58 -10.70
CA GLY A 234 -9.47 -2.05 -10.93
C GLY A 234 -8.77 -2.37 -9.61
N VAL A 235 -8.00 -3.45 -9.60
CA VAL A 235 -7.06 -3.78 -8.53
C VAL A 235 -5.67 -3.99 -9.11
N LYS A 236 -4.67 -3.35 -8.52
CA LYS A 236 -3.24 -3.56 -8.79
C LYS A 236 -2.66 -4.40 -7.67
N ALA A 237 -2.10 -5.57 -7.97
CA ALA A 237 -1.33 -6.39 -7.05
C ALA A 237 0.15 -6.40 -7.42
N SER A 238 1.03 -6.42 -6.43
CA SER A 238 2.47 -6.38 -6.62
C SER A 238 3.06 -7.79 -6.63
N GLN A 239 4.07 -7.99 -7.49
CA GLN A 239 4.82 -9.23 -7.62
C GLN A 239 6.11 -9.13 -6.82
N PHE A 240 6.45 -10.19 -6.08
CA PHE A 240 7.67 -10.29 -5.26
C PHE A 240 8.52 -11.47 -5.69
N SER A 241 9.84 -11.32 -5.64
CA SER A 241 10.80 -12.37 -5.97
C SER A 241 11.46 -13.00 -4.73
N PHE A 242 10.74 -13.08 -3.60
CA PHE A 242 11.29 -13.64 -2.35
C PHE A 242 11.77 -15.09 -2.46
N ALA A 243 11.20 -15.88 -3.38
CA ALA A 243 11.67 -17.23 -3.68
C ALA A 243 13.12 -17.25 -4.21
N ARG A 244 13.56 -16.17 -4.87
CA ARG A 244 14.94 -16.04 -5.39
C ARG A 244 15.88 -15.36 -4.39
N LEU A 245 15.34 -14.63 -3.42
CA LEU A 245 16.09 -13.92 -2.40
C LEU A 245 16.20 -14.81 -1.14
N HIS A 246 17.16 -15.71 -1.14
CA HIS A 246 17.38 -16.57 0.00
C HIS A 246 17.61 -15.78 1.28
N LYS A 247 16.96 -16.16 2.36
CA LYS A 247 17.03 -15.55 3.68
C LYS A 247 16.38 -14.15 3.81
N ALA A 248 15.83 -13.56 2.75
CA ALA A 248 15.05 -12.32 2.89
C ALA A 248 13.75 -12.61 3.65
N ASP A 249 13.41 -11.72 4.59
CA ASP A 249 12.11 -11.79 5.28
C ASP A 249 11.03 -11.18 4.36
N PRO A 250 9.96 -11.90 4.03
CA PRO A 250 8.91 -11.40 3.15
C PRO A 250 7.89 -10.47 3.81
N VAL A 251 8.23 -9.86 4.94
CA VAL A 251 7.42 -8.80 5.56
C VAL A 251 7.58 -7.51 4.75
N LEU A 252 6.46 -6.94 4.35
CA LEU A 252 6.44 -5.66 3.65
C LEU A 252 6.55 -4.50 4.63
N GLY A 253 7.29 -3.48 4.26
CA GLY A 253 7.55 -2.29 5.04
C GLY A 253 7.55 -1.02 4.19
N VAL A 254 8.20 0.01 4.71
CA VAL A 254 8.32 1.32 4.04
C VAL A 254 9.33 1.31 2.88
N ASP A 255 10.19 0.30 2.80
CA ASP A 255 11.09 0.07 1.69
C ASP A 255 10.42 -0.75 0.58
N MET A 256 10.69 -0.42 -0.68
CA MET A 256 10.11 -1.12 -1.82
C MET A 256 10.83 -2.45 -2.09
N SER A 257 10.08 -3.55 -2.09
CA SER A 257 10.57 -4.92 -2.34
C SER A 257 9.99 -5.55 -3.62
N SER A 258 8.97 -4.95 -4.21
CA SER A 258 8.29 -5.49 -5.41
C SER A 258 9.18 -5.46 -6.64
N THR A 259 9.06 -6.50 -7.48
CA THR A 259 9.81 -6.66 -8.74
C THR A 259 8.94 -6.50 -9.98
N GLY A 260 7.64 -6.34 -9.81
CA GLY A 260 6.65 -6.15 -10.86
C GLY A 260 5.27 -5.93 -10.29
N GLU A 261 4.29 -5.78 -11.16
CA GLU A 261 2.90 -5.55 -10.78
C GLU A 261 1.93 -6.02 -11.86
N VAL A 262 0.72 -6.37 -11.46
CA VAL A 262 -0.38 -6.73 -12.35
C VAL A 262 -1.59 -5.88 -12.00
N GLY A 263 -2.28 -5.36 -13.03
CA GLY A 263 -3.57 -4.68 -12.88
C GLY A 263 -4.67 -5.51 -13.49
N CYS A 264 -5.72 -5.79 -12.72
CA CYS A 264 -6.92 -6.50 -13.16
C CYS A 264 -8.16 -5.63 -13.00
N ILE A 265 -9.18 -5.91 -13.81
CA ILE A 265 -10.50 -5.29 -13.72
C ILE A 265 -11.53 -6.38 -13.40
N GLY A 266 -12.49 -6.06 -12.55
CA GLY A 266 -13.67 -6.86 -12.28
C GLY A 266 -14.94 -6.02 -12.26
N ASP A 267 -16.11 -6.66 -12.32
CA ASP A 267 -17.39 -5.98 -12.19
C ASP A 267 -17.60 -5.50 -10.74
N ASP A 268 -16.95 -6.17 -9.77
CA ASP A 268 -16.90 -5.76 -8.37
C ASP A 268 -15.49 -5.89 -7.79
N PHE A 269 -15.38 -5.50 -6.51
CA PHE A 269 -14.11 -5.53 -5.77
C PHE A 269 -13.58 -6.96 -5.58
N ASN A 270 -14.43 -7.95 -5.34
CA ASN A 270 -14.01 -9.31 -5.06
C ASN A 270 -13.40 -9.93 -6.34
N GLU A 271 -14.06 -9.77 -7.48
CA GLU A 271 -13.58 -10.27 -8.77
C GLU A 271 -12.24 -9.62 -9.15
N ALA A 272 -12.16 -8.29 -9.04
CA ALA A 272 -10.92 -7.57 -9.36
C ALA A 272 -9.75 -7.98 -8.45
N LEU A 273 -10.01 -8.13 -7.13
CA LEU A 273 -9.00 -8.54 -6.16
C LEU A 273 -8.53 -9.97 -6.40
N LEU A 274 -9.46 -10.92 -6.56
CA LEU A 274 -9.10 -12.32 -6.81
C LEU A 274 -8.30 -12.46 -8.10
N SER A 275 -8.75 -11.83 -9.18
CA SER A 275 -8.04 -11.83 -10.46
C SER A 275 -6.61 -11.31 -10.31
N ALA A 276 -6.41 -10.20 -9.60
CA ALA A 276 -5.10 -9.61 -9.39
C ALA A 276 -4.21 -10.48 -8.49
N MET A 277 -4.75 -11.02 -7.40
CA MET A 277 -4.00 -11.87 -6.46
C MET A 277 -3.60 -13.20 -7.09
N ILE A 278 -4.48 -13.82 -7.89
CA ILE A 278 -4.17 -15.06 -8.63
C ILE A 278 -3.10 -14.77 -9.71
N ALA A 279 -3.21 -13.66 -10.42
CA ALA A 279 -2.25 -13.29 -11.46
C ALA A 279 -0.82 -13.06 -10.93
N VAL A 280 -0.66 -12.70 -9.65
CA VAL A 280 0.67 -12.60 -9.00
C VAL A 280 1.06 -13.88 -8.24
N GLY A 281 0.36 -15.00 -8.48
CA GLY A 281 0.75 -16.33 -8.00
C GLY A 281 0.12 -16.77 -6.68
N ASN A 282 -0.82 -16.02 -6.12
CA ASN A 282 -1.62 -16.53 -5.01
C ASN A 282 -2.62 -17.59 -5.53
N ARG A 283 -2.96 -18.52 -4.64
CA ARG A 283 -3.95 -19.57 -4.93
C ARG A 283 -5.01 -19.55 -3.86
N ILE A 284 -6.26 -19.82 -4.26
CA ILE A 284 -7.35 -20.03 -3.32
C ILE A 284 -7.13 -21.38 -2.63
N PRO A 285 -7.08 -21.41 -1.28
CA PRO A 285 -6.93 -22.67 -0.56
C PRO A 285 -8.18 -23.55 -0.75
N GLN A 286 -8.00 -24.86 -0.70
CA GLN A 286 -9.12 -25.81 -0.78
C GLN A 286 -9.61 -26.23 0.60
N LYS A 287 -8.71 -26.33 1.59
CA LYS A 287 -9.07 -26.91 2.88
C LYS A 287 -8.36 -26.31 4.09
N ASN A 288 -7.06 -26.07 4.03
CA ASN A 288 -6.24 -25.84 5.21
C ASN A 288 -5.58 -24.46 5.21
N VAL A 289 -5.92 -23.64 6.18
CA VAL A 289 -5.40 -22.27 6.33
C VAL A 289 -4.70 -22.13 7.68
N LEU A 290 -3.44 -21.65 7.65
CA LEU A 290 -2.72 -21.23 8.84
C LEU A 290 -2.92 -19.75 9.09
N VAL A 291 -3.40 -19.41 10.29
CA VAL A 291 -3.55 -18.02 10.76
C VAL A 291 -2.68 -17.81 12.00
N SER A 292 -1.69 -16.96 11.91
CA SER A 292 -0.83 -16.54 13.01
C SER A 292 -0.80 -15.03 13.11
N SER A 293 -1.47 -14.49 14.10
CA SER A 293 -1.56 -13.03 14.32
C SER A 293 -1.28 -12.68 15.75
N GLY A 294 -0.34 -11.76 15.97
CA GLY A 294 0.09 -11.42 17.30
C GLY A 294 -0.74 -10.30 17.94
N ALA A 295 -0.89 -9.17 17.28
CA ALA A 295 -1.55 -8.00 17.84
C ALA A 295 -3.08 -8.15 17.96
N ALA A 296 -3.67 -7.68 19.06
CA ALA A 296 -5.12 -7.75 19.29
C ALA A 296 -5.93 -7.10 18.15
N LYS A 297 -5.47 -5.94 17.66
CA LYS A 297 -6.10 -5.24 16.53
C LYS A 297 -6.12 -6.09 15.26
N SER A 298 -5.00 -6.75 14.93
CA SER A 298 -4.91 -7.61 13.74
C SER A 298 -5.75 -8.87 13.90
N LYS A 299 -5.86 -9.42 15.11
CA LYS A 299 -6.78 -10.53 15.40
C LYS A 299 -8.25 -10.13 15.20
N ALA A 300 -8.63 -8.94 15.66
CA ALA A 300 -9.97 -8.41 15.47
C ALA A 300 -10.30 -8.20 13.98
N GLU A 301 -9.36 -7.72 13.18
CA GLU A 301 -9.51 -7.55 11.72
C GLU A 301 -9.71 -8.90 10.99
N LEU A 302 -9.15 -9.98 11.53
CA LEU A 302 -9.25 -11.33 10.96
C LEU A 302 -10.45 -12.14 11.50
N LEU A 303 -11.21 -11.62 12.45
CA LEU A 303 -12.26 -12.38 13.10
C LEU A 303 -13.38 -12.77 12.12
N GLU A 304 -13.95 -11.79 11.41
CA GLU A 304 -15.00 -12.04 10.43
C GLU A 304 -14.53 -12.94 9.28
N PRO A 305 -13.36 -12.72 8.64
CA PRO A 305 -12.83 -13.64 7.65
C PRO A 305 -12.65 -15.07 8.16
N CYS A 306 -12.21 -15.26 9.40
CA CYS A 306 -12.11 -16.59 10.00
C CYS A 306 -13.49 -17.25 10.25
N HIS A 307 -14.51 -16.47 10.59
CA HIS A 307 -15.89 -16.98 10.60
C HIS A 307 -16.34 -17.45 9.21
N MET A 308 -16.02 -16.68 8.17
CA MET A 308 -16.35 -17.06 6.79
C MET A 308 -15.64 -18.34 6.37
N LEU A 309 -14.34 -18.50 6.71
CA LEU A 309 -13.58 -19.74 6.48
C LEU A 309 -14.24 -20.93 7.18
N ALA A 310 -14.57 -20.79 8.46
CA ALA A 310 -15.24 -21.85 9.24
C ALA A 310 -16.59 -22.23 8.63
N ALA A 311 -17.41 -21.26 8.24
CA ALA A 311 -18.70 -21.47 7.58
C ALA A 311 -18.59 -22.19 6.23
N LYS A 312 -17.49 -21.99 5.51
CA LYS A 312 -17.17 -22.70 4.24
C LYS A 312 -16.51 -24.07 4.46
N GLY A 313 -16.27 -24.48 5.72
CA GLY A 313 -15.72 -25.78 6.07
C GLY A 313 -14.19 -25.90 5.98
N TYR A 314 -13.47 -24.77 5.98
CA TYR A 314 -12.02 -24.77 6.06
C TYR A 314 -11.52 -25.21 7.43
N ASN A 315 -10.41 -25.96 7.46
CA ASN A 315 -9.68 -26.22 8.68
C ASN A 315 -8.76 -25.03 8.98
N ILE A 316 -8.98 -24.42 10.13
CA ILE A 316 -8.20 -23.26 10.57
C ILE A 316 -7.17 -23.75 11.60
N TYR A 317 -5.90 -23.54 11.32
CA TYR A 317 -4.78 -23.74 12.21
C TYR A 317 -4.27 -22.42 12.73
N GLY A 318 -3.84 -22.35 13.97
CA GLY A 318 -3.30 -21.12 14.53
C GLY A 318 -2.23 -21.36 15.57
N THR A 319 -1.26 -20.45 15.70
CA THR A 319 -0.38 -20.45 16.88
C THR A 319 -1.22 -20.31 18.14
N ALA A 320 -0.73 -20.83 19.28
CA ALA A 320 -1.50 -20.99 20.53
C ALA A 320 -2.36 -19.76 20.90
N GLY A 321 -1.78 -18.56 20.85
CA GLY A 321 -2.50 -17.32 21.17
C GLY A 321 -3.54 -16.90 20.12
N THR A 322 -3.38 -17.28 18.85
CA THR A 322 -4.36 -17.04 17.80
C THR A 322 -5.49 -18.06 17.86
N ALA A 323 -5.17 -19.35 17.99
CA ALA A 323 -6.16 -20.41 18.13
C ALA A 323 -7.05 -20.20 19.37
N LYS A 324 -6.44 -19.84 20.52
CA LYS A 324 -7.19 -19.48 21.74
C LYS A 324 -8.18 -18.35 21.46
N PHE A 325 -7.72 -17.25 20.85
CA PHE A 325 -8.60 -16.11 20.54
C PHE A 325 -9.75 -16.50 19.62
N LEU A 326 -9.50 -17.28 18.57
CA LEU A 326 -10.53 -17.74 17.63
C LEU A 326 -11.54 -18.65 18.32
N ASN A 327 -11.09 -19.62 19.13
CA ASN A 327 -11.97 -20.52 19.88
C ASN A 327 -12.84 -19.76 20.90
N GLU A 328 -12.28 -18.76 21.60
CA GLU A 328 -13.03 -17.91 22.52
C GLU A 328 -14.12 -17.07 21.80
N ASN A 329 -13.97 -16.86 20.49
CA ASN A 329 -14.96 -16.17 19.66
C ASN A 329 -15.80 -17.14 18.81
N GLY A 330 -15.89 -18.42 19.17
CA GLY A 330 -16.78 -19.39 18.54
C GLY A 330 -16.28 -19.95 17.20
N ILE A 331 -15.01 -19.74 16.83
CA ILE A 331 -14.40 -20.25 15.60
C ILE A 331 -13.51 -21.45 15.97
N SER A 332 -13.84 -22.65 15.48
CA SER A 332 -13.02 -23.83 15.72
C SER A 332 -11.65 -23.70 15.04
N ALA A 333 -10.60 -23.59 15.82
CA ALA A 333 -9.20 -23.48 15.35
C ALA A 333 -8.29 -24.43 16.09
N THR A 334 -7.47 -25.19 15.35
CA THR A 334 -6.49 -26.13 15.89
C THR A 334 -5.21 -25.40 16.25
N ALA A 335 -4.77 -25.49 17.50
CA ALA A 335 -3.51 -24.92 17.94
C ALA A 335 -2.32 -25.72 17.38
N VAL A 336 -1.31 -24.99 16.87
CA VAL A 336 -0.03 -25.55 16.41
C VAL A 336 1.12 -25.01 17.24
N CYS A 337 2.15 -25.84 17.42
CA CYS A 337 3.37 -25.48 18.14
C CYS A 337 4.25 -24.57 17.28
N TRP A 338 4.92 -23.60 17.94
CA TRP A 338 5.90 -22.73 17.29
C TRP A 338 7.13 -23.52 16.77
N PRO A 339 7.92 -22.96 15.84
CA PRO A 339 9.13 -23.61 15.32
C PRO A 339 10.14 -24.04 16.37
N ASP A 340 10.18 -23.36 17.53
CA ASP A 340 11.08 -23.64 18.67
C ASP A 340 10.44 -24.53 19.75
N GLU A 341 9.21 -24.96 19.59
CA GLU A 341 8.49 -25.81 20.52
C GLU A 341 8.46 -27.27 20.04
N GLN A 342 8.47 -28.21 20.98
CA GLN A 342 8.27 -29.62 20.70
C GLN A 342 6.80 -29.99 20.87
N GLY A 343 6.28 -30.83 19.99
CA GLY A 343 4.89 -31.32 20.05
C GLY A 343 4.45 -31.95 18.74
N ASP A 344 3.36 -32.71 18.79
CA ASP A 344 2.86 -33.51 17.65
C ASP A 344 2.41 -32.61 16.44
N LEU A 345 2.02 -31.39 16.70
CA LEU A 345 1.60 -30.43 15.68
C LEU A 345 2.63 -29.29 15.54
N ASN A 346 3.92 -29.64 15.41
CA ASN A 346 4.94 -28.62 15.14
C ASN A 346 4.72 -28.05 13.73
N ILE A 347 4.71 -26.72 13.64
CA ILE A 347 4.38 -25.98 12.42
C ILE A 347 5.37 -26.30 11.29
N MET A 348 6.66 -26.54 11.57
CA MET A 348 7.68 -26.86 10.57
C MET A 348 7.47 -28.25 9.97
N ASP A 349 7.06 -29.24 10.78
CA ASP A 349 6.71 -30.57 10.31
C ASP A 349 5.47 -30.52 9.41
N MET A 350 4.51 -29.68 9.75
CA MET A 350 3.31 -29.49 8.93
C MET A 350 3.63 -28.82 7.58
N PHE A 351 4.58 -27.89 7.53
CA PHE A 351 5.10 -27.34 6.26
C PHE A 351 5.74 -28.43 5.42
N SER A 352 6.59 -29.28 6.01
CA SER A 352 7.26 -30.37 5.32
C SER A 352 6.28 -31.42 4.76
N LYS A 353 5.13 -31.57 5.40
CA LYS A 353 4.03 -32.45 4.96
C LYS A 353 3.04 -31.76 4.01
N HIS A 354 3.30 -30.53 3.60
CA HIS A 354 2.43 -29.72 2.75
C HIS A 354 0.97 -29.63 3.25
N VAL A 355 0.78 -29.52 4.57
CA VAL A 355 -0.56 -29.44 5.17
C VAL A 355 -1.24 -28.11 4.84
N PHE A 356 -0.49 -27.01 4.84
CA PHE A 356 -1.04 -25.67 4.64
C PHE A 356 -1.13 -25.29 3.16
N GLU A 357 -2.21 -24.60 2.79
CA GLU A 357 -2.47 -24.11 1.43
C GLU A 357 -2.49 -22.58 1.35
N LEU A 358 -2.72 -21.90 2.47
CA LEU A 358 -2.60 -20.47 2.65
C LEU A 358 -2.01 -20.20 4.03
N VAL A 359 -1.09 -19.27 4.10
CA VAL A 359 -0.49 -18.79 5.35
C VAL A 359 -0.76 -17.31 5.53
N VAL A 360 -1.43 -16.96 6.61
CA VAL A 360 -1.57 -15.59 7.12
C VAL A 360 -0.67 -15.48 8.34
N ASN A 361 0.43 -14.72 8.23
CA ASN A 361 1.35 -14.50 9.34
C ASN A 361 1.58 -13.02 9.57
N ILE A 362 0.92 -12.46 10.59
CA ILE A 362 0.99 -11.05 10.94
C ILE A 362 1.91 -10.88 12.16
N PRO A 363 3.05 -10.21 12.04
CA PRO A 363 3.97 -9.99 13.16
C PRO A 363 3.29 -9.30 14.34
N LYS A 364 3.65 -9.70 15.57
CA LYS A 364 3.11 -9.14 16.80
C LYS A 364 3.85 -7.88 17.21
N ASP A 365 5.15 -8.03 17.34
CA ASP A 365 6.07 -7.03 17.89
C ASP A 365 7.48 -7.30 17.33
N HIS A 366 8.45 -6.56 17.82
CA HIS A 366 9.84 -6.68 17.42
C HIS A 366 10.68 -7.49 18.42
N SER A 367 10.03 -8.37 19.24
CA SER A 367 10.76 -9.25 20.15
C SER A 367 11.63 -10.24 19.38
N LYS A 368 12.76 -10.62 19.95
CA LYS A 368 13.70 -11.57 19.32
C LYS A 368 13.03 -12.91 18.96
N ARG A 369 12.08 -13.38 19.78
CA ARG A 369 11.34 -14.62 19.53
C ARG A 369 10.40 -14.46 18.33
N GLU A 370 9.66 -13.37 18.25
CA GLU A 370 8.74 -13.08 17.14
C GLU A 370 9.51 -12.88 15.83
N LEU A 371 10.60 -12.11 15.86
CA LEU A 371 11.45 -11.91 14.70
C LEU A 371 12.05 -13.22 14.18
N THR A 372 12.42 -14.15 15.09
CA THR A 372 13.05 -15.43 14.72
C THR A 372 12.01 -16.44 14.25
N ASN A 373 10.96 -16.70 15.02
CA ASN A 373 9.98 -17.76 14.74
C ASN A 373 8.97 -17.32 13.68
N GLY A 374 8.50 -16.07 13.73
CA GLY A 374 7.68 -15.50 12.67
C GLY A 374 8.40 -15.53 11.32
N TYR A 375 9.68 -15.15 11.31
CA TYR A 375 10.52 -15.27 10.11
C TYR A 375 10.60 -16.71 9.58
N LYS A 376 10.82 -17.72 10.45
CA LYS A 376 10.86 -19.13 10.04
C LYS A 376 9.56 -19.56 9.38
N ILE A 377 8.41 -19.16 9.93
CA ILE A 377 7.09 -19.46 9.37
C ILE A 377 6.93 -18.82 7.98
N ARG A 378 7.24 -17.54 7.87
CA ARG A 378 7.13 -16.82 6.60
C ARG A 378 8.09 -17.38 5.55
N ARG A 379 9.32 -17.66 5.96
CA ARG A 379 10.31 -18.25 5.04
C ARG A 379 9.90 -19.64 4.58
N ALA A 380 9.39 -20.50 5.49
CA ALA A 380 8.87 -21.81 5.14
C ALA A 380 7.71 -21.73 4.13
N ALA A 381 6.79 -20.77 4.29
CA ALA A 381 5.72 -20.58 3.31
C ALA A 381 6.29 -20.29 1.90
N ILE A 382 7.27 -19.39 1.79
CA ILE A 382 7.91 -19.07 0.51
C ILE A 382 8.69 -20.26 -0.05
N ASP A 383 9.47 -20.96 0.78
CA ASP A 383 10.32 -22.07 0.35
C ASP A 383 9.49 -23.29 -0.10
N HIS A 384 8.31 -23.48 0.47
CA HIS A 384 7.34 -24.51 0.05
C HIS A 384 6.34 -24.03 -1.01
N ASN A 385 6.52 -22.80 -1.55
CA ASN A 385 5.64 -22.21 -2.55
C ASN A 385 4.16 -22.17 -2.10
N ILE A 386 3.92 -21.81 -0.85
CA ILE A 386 2.58 -21.62 -0.28
C ILE A 386 2.27 -20.13 -0.24
N PRO A 387 1.10 -19.69 -0.72
CA PRO A 387 0.67 -18.30 -0.62
C PRO A 387 0.83 -17.75 0.80
N LEU A 388 1.47 -16.58 0.91
CA LEU A 388 1.75 -15.93 2.18
C LEU A 388 1.22 -14.51 2.17
N ILE A 389 0.43 -14.16 3.19
CA ILE A 389 -0.05 -12.80 3.42
C ILE A 389 0.41 -12.34 4.80
N THR A 390 1.13 -11.22 4.83
CA THR A 390 1.72 -10.65 6.06
C THR A 390 0.99 -9.41 6.57
N ASN A 391 -0.10 -9.00 5.91
CA ASN A 391 -0.93 -7.87 6.30
C ASN A 391 -2.35 -8.32 6.61
N ALA A 392 -2.89 -7.90 7.78
CA ALA A 392 -4.20 -8.35 8.25
C ALA A 392 -5.35 -7.88 7.35
N ARG A 393 -5.29 -6.66 6.81
CA ARG A 393 -6.34 -6.12 5.95
C ARG A 393 -6.35 -6.79 4.58
N LEU A 394 -5.17 -7.00 4.00
CA LEU A 394 -5.09 -7.74 2.74
C LEU A 394 -5.58 -9.18 2.92
N ALA A 395 -5.20 -9.85 4.03
CA ALA A 395 -5.70 -11.17 4.36
C ALA A 395 -7.22 -11.20 4.52
N SER A 396 -7.77 -10.22 5.26
CA SER A 396 -9.22 -10.05 5.43
C SER A 396 -9.92 -9.88 4.09
N ALA A 397 -9.42 -9.00 3.23
CA ALA A 397 -9.99 -8.74 1.92
C ALA A 397 -9.92 -9.98 1.00
N PHE A 398 -8.77 -10.66 0.95
CA PHE A 398 -8.56 -11.84 0.11
C PHE A 398 -9.42 -13.02 0.56
N ILE A 399 -9.48 -13.30 1.87
CA ILE A 399 -10.32 -14.36 2.43
C ILE A 399 -11.80 -14.06 2.16
N SER A 400 -12.24 -12.83 2.43
CA SER A 400 -13.63 -12.43 2.16
C SER A 400 -13.98 -12.58 0.67
N ALA A 401 -13.06 -12.22 -0.22
CA ALA A 401 -13.28 -12.31 -1.66
C ALA A 401 -13.50 -13.77 -2.10
N PHE A 402 -12.61 -14.71 -1.76
CA PHE A 402 -12.79 -16.11 -2.18
C PHE A 402 -13.85 -16.88 -1.38
N CYS A 403 -14.28 -16.37 -0.22
CA CYS A 403 -15.45 -16.92 0.45
C CYS A 403 -16.78 -16.46 -0.18
N ASN A 404 -16.79 -15.32 -0.87
CA ASN A 404 -17.99 -14.77 -1.51
C ASN A 404 -18.09 -15.11 -3.01
N MET A 405 -17.00 -15.50 -3.65
CA MET A 405 -16.94 -15.78 -5.09
C MET A 405 -16.11 -17.03 -5.35
N ASP A 406 -16.60 -17.95 -6.17
CA ASP A 406 -15.82 -19.11 -6.61
C ASP A 406 -14.86 -18.71 -7.75
N GLU A 407 -13.68 -19.34 -7.81
CA GLU A 407 -12.68 -19.08 -8.85
C GLU A 407 -13.25 -19.25 -10.28
N LYS A 408 -14.15 -20.23 -10.47
CA LYS A 408 -14.80 -20.50 -11.76
C LYS A 408 -15.72 -19.36 -12.24
N ASP A 409 -16.16 -18.49 -11.33
CA ASP A 409 -17.06 -17.38 -11.63
C ASP A 409 -16.29 -16.12 -12.06
N ILE A 410 -14.96 -16.11 -11.89
CA ILE A 410 -14.08 -15.03 -12.33
C ILE A 410 -14.10 -14.97 -13.85
N GLN A 411 -14.49 -13.83 -14.39
CA GLN A 411 -14.52 -13.59 -15.83
C GLN A 411 -13.26 -12.84 -16.27
N ILE A 412 -12.44 -13.47 -17.10
CA ILE A 412 -11.30 -12.79 -17.71
C ILE A 412 -11.82 -11.92 -18.86
N LYS A 413 -11.82 -10.61 -18.63
CA LYS A 413 -12.27 -9.61 -19.61
C LYS A 413 -11.09 -8.83 -20.16
N SER A 414 -11.04 -8.59 -21.46
CA SER A 414 -10.08 -7.66 -22.03
C SER A 414 -10.45 -6.21 -21.68
N TRP A 415 -9.46 -5.32 -21.64
CA TRP A 415 -9.68 -3.88 -21.47
C TRP A 415 -10.65 -3.29 -22.49
N GLN A 416 -10.70 -3.85 -23.69
CA GLN A 416 -11.61 -3.44 -24.76
C GLN A 416 -13.02 -3.94 -24.50
N ALA A 417 -13.20 -5.18 -24.06
CA ALA A 417 -14.51 -5.78 -23.78
C ALA A 417 -15.27 -5.02 -22.68
N VAL A 418 -14.61 -4.59 -21.62
CA VAL A 418 -15.22 -3.78 -20.55
C VAL A 418 -15.75 -2.44 -21.07
N SER A 419 -15.18 -1.90 -22.15
CA SER A 419 -15.63 -0.67 -22.81
C SER A 419 -16.91 -0.86 -23.63
N TYR A 420 -17.20 -2.07 -24.12
CA TYR A 420 -18.30 -2.35 -25.02
C TYR A 420 -19.65 -2.60 -24.34
N THR A 421 -19.68 -2.98 -23.08
CA THR A 421 -20.91 -3.31 -22.34
C THR A 421 -21.84 -2.11 -22.13
N HIS A 422 -21.34 -0.88 -22.28
CA HIS A 422 -22.15 0.34 -22.13
C HIS A 422 -22.63 0.98 -23.44
N LEU A 423 -22.24 0.47 -24.61
CA LEU A 423 -22.63 1.04 -25.90
C LEU A 423 -23.82 0.31 -26.56
N THR A 424 -24.31 -0.76 -25.99
CA THR A 424 -25.48 -1.49 -26.50
C THR A 424 -26.65 -1.44 -25.53
N LEU A 425 -27.20 -0.23 -25.30
CA LEU A 425 -28.63 -0.18 -25.03
C LEU A 425 -29.33 -0.60 -26.35
N PRO A 426 -30.19 -1.63 -26.34
CA PRO A 426 -30.96 -1.95 -27.49
C PRO A 426 -31.81 -0.73 -27.85
N THR A 427 -31.56 -0.16 -29.01
CA THR A 427 -32.45 0.87 -29.55
C THR A 427 -33.78 0.18 -29.80
N ILE A 428 -34.72 0.30 -28.87
CA ILE A 428 -36.10 -0.05 -29.15
C ILE A 428 -36.55 0.95 -30.22
N ARG A 429 -36.59 0.52 -31.48
CA ARG A 429 -37.33 1.23 -32.51
C ARG A 429 -38.79 1.04 -32.14
N LEU A 430 -39.44 2.14 -31.71
CA LEU A 430 -40.91 2.27 -31.74
C LEU A 430 -41.36 2.42 -33.17
#